data_7d36fb5aaea27eda9cfc4614e039c66c
#
_entry.id   7d36fb5aaea27eda9cfc4614e039c66c
#
_cell.length_a   1.000
_cell.length_b   1.000
_cell.length_c   1.000
_cell.angle_alpha   90.00
_cell.angle_beta   90.00
_cell.angle_gamma   90.00
#
_symmetry.space_group_name_H-M   'P 1'
#
loop_
_entity.id
_entity.type
_entity.pdbx_description
1 polymer ?
#
loop_
_entity_poly.entity_id
_entity_poly.type
_entity_poly.pdbx_seq_one_letter_code
_entity_poly.pdbx_strand_id
1 'polypeptide(L)'
;MWCLAGRTNLCVEYRTLGLQVDGGLAEYVTSPASICRPVPEQVDDDAAAMTQPLAVALHALARVALQRRESVAVVGVGGIGSFIIAGAAHRAPDGRIVAIDLDAQRLATASVLGAHEAVDASGQNLAQLLLELTDGVGFDVVIEATGAPHAPAAALAGARRGGRVLLVGLHGAPCMLELTSTILREIDVFTTVAHVCDTDIPAALELLAESVVATVTAGPRIPLDELVAEGLRPIAERRATGKILVTPR
;
A
#
# COMPACT_ATOMS: atom_id res chain seq x y z
N MET A 1 -16.78 0.43 21.13
CA MET A 1 -15.58 1.15 21.56
C MET A 1 -14.89 1.82 20.38
N TRP A 2 -14.36 1.06 19.40
CA TRP A 2 -13.58 1.61 18.31
C TRP A 2 -14.35 2.56 17.39
N CYS A 3 -15.60 2.25 17.04
CA CYS A 3 -16.44 3.13 16.21
C CYS A 3 -16.66 4.51 16.83
N LEU A 4 -16.88 4.58 18.16
CA LEU A 4 -17.01 5.85 18.88
C LEU A 4 -15.69 6.65 18.96
N ALA A 5 -14.56 5.96 18.80
CA ALA A 5 -13.24 6.59 18.73
C ALA A 5 -12.81 6.94 17.29
N GLY A 6 -13.72 6.87 16.31
CA GLY A 6 -13.44 7.14 14.90
C GLY A 6 -12.63 6.06 14.18
N ARG A 7 -12.35 4.92 14.84
CA ARG A 7 -11.56 3.82 14.27
C ARG A 7 -12.46 2.69 13.78
N THR A 8 -13.31 3.00 12.82
CA THR A 8 -14.32 2.07 12.29
C THR A 8 -13.73 0.84 11.63
N ASN A 9 -12.52 0.92 11.09
CA ASN A 9 -11.73 -0.19 10.56
C ASN A 9 -11.39 -1.28 11.60
N LEU A 10 -11.53 -0.99 12.90
CA LEU A 10 -11.29 -1.94 13.99
C LEU A 10 -12.60 -2.39 14.68
N CYS A 11 -13.76 -2.15 14.06
CA CYS A 11 -15.04 -2.61 14.58
C CYS A 11 -15.04 -4.13 14.71
N VAL A 12 -15.53 -4.65 15.83
CA VAL A 12 -15.63 -6.12 16.03
C VAL A 12 -16.66 -6.77 15.11
N GLU A 13 -17.61 -5.98 14.62
CA GLU A 13 -18.61 -6.39 13.63
C GLU A 13 -18.27 -5.89 12.22
N TYR A 14 -16.98 -5.60 11.96
CA TYR A 14 -16.54 -5.10 10.67
C TYR A 14 -16.91 -6.06 9.54
N ARG A 15 -17.53 -5.50 8.49
CA ARG A 15 -17.89 -6.23 7.28
C ARG A 15 -17.46 -5.46 6.06
N THR A 16 -16.81 -6.15 5.14
CA THR A 16 -16.35 -5.57 3.88
C THR A 16 -17.27 -6.02 2.75
N LEU A 17 -17.73 -5.06 1.94
CA LEU A 17 -18.39 -5.34 0.68
C LEU A 17 -17.45 -6.16 -0.23
N GLY A 18 -17.95 -7.25 -0.77
CA GLY A 18 -17.18 -8.17 -1.60
C GLY A 18 -16.38 -9.24 -0.86
N LEU A 19 -16.42 -9.26 0.51
CA LEU A 19 -15.79 -10.31 1.32
C LEU A 19 -16.78 -11.00 2.26
N GLN A 20 -17.35 -10.29 3.24
CA GLN A 20 -18.32 -10.85 4.18
C GLN A 20 -19.78 -10.60 3.75
N VAL A 21 -19.99 -9.64 2.86
CA VAL A 21 -21.29 -9.33 2.24
C VAL A 21 -21.09 -9.13 0.74
N ASP A 22 -22.19 -9.13 -0.03
CA ASP A 22 -22.14 -8.95 -1.47
C ASP A 22 -21.41 -7.68 -1.88
N GLY A 23 -20.68 -7.73 -2.99
CA GLY A 23 -19.80 -6.66 -3.46
C GLY A 23 -20.18 -6.10 -4.83
N GLY A 24 -19.30 -5.27 -5.38
CA GLY A 24 -19.50 -4.51 -6.61
C GLY A 24 -19.09 -5.23 -7.91
N LEU A 25 -18.62 -6.48 -7.86
CA LEU A 25 -18.38 -7.27 -9.08
C LEU A 25 -19.72 -7.87 -9.58
N ALA A 26 -20.66 -6.99 -9.92
CA ALA A 26 -22.01 -7.27 -10.36
C ALA A 26 -22.58 -6.06 -11.10
N GLU A 27 -23.65 -6.24 -11.88
CA GLU A 27 -24.34 -5.12 -12.55
C GLU A 27 -24.96 -4.14 -11.55
N TYR A 28 -25.38 -4.63 -10.38
CA TYR A 28 -25.99 -3.86 -9.30
C TYR A 28 -25.40 -4.24 -7.95
N VAL A 29 -25.23 -3.27 -7.10
CA VAL A 29 -24.79 -3.44 -5.71
C VAL A 29 -25.61 -2.56 -4.78
N THR A 30 -25.91 -3.04 -3.59
CA THR A 30 -26.50 -2.24 -2.53
C THR A 30 -25.41 -1.83 -1.53
N SER A 31 -25.41 -0.56 -1.16
CA SER A 31 -24.44 -0.03 -0.20
C SER A 31 -25.16 0.88 0.82
N PRO A 32 -24.78 0.85 2.10
CA PRO A 32 -25.30 1.81 3.06
C PRO A 32 -24.94 3.25 2.66
N ALA A 33 -25.91 4.16 2.61
CA ALA A 33 -25.67 5.55 2.23
C ALA A 33 -24.62 6.25 3.13
N SER A 34 -24.50 5.82 4.39
CA SER A 34 -23.54 6.37 5.36
C SER A 34 -22.06 6.15 4.98
N ILE A 35 -21.75 5.17 4.15
CA ILE A 35 -20.38 4.92 3.68
C ILE A 35 -20.11 5.46 2.27
N CYS A 36 -21.13 5.98 1.58
CA CYS A 36 -20.96 6.64 0.28
C CYS A 36 -20.33 8.02 0.45
N ARG A 37 -19.45 8.37 -0.45
CA ARG A 37 -18.81 9.69 -0.51
C ARG A 37 -18.96 10.28 -1.91
N PRO A 38 -19.22 11.58 -2.05
CA PRO A 38 -19.25 12.21 -3.36
C PRO A 38 -17.87 12.15 -4.01
N VAL A 39 -17.85 11.86 -5.30
CA VAL A 39 -16.62 11.92 -6.11
C VAL A 39 -16.53 13.33 -6.68
N PRO A 40 -15.39 14.04 -6.52
CA PRO A 40 -15.16 15.34 -7.14
C PRO A 40 -15.27 15.27 -8.67
N GLU A 41 -15.75 16.33 -9.31
CA GLU A 41 -15.95 16.39 -10.79
C GLU A 41 -14.64 16.16 -11.58
N GLN A 42 -13.48 16.47 -10.97
CA GLN A 42 -12.15 16.30 -11.57
C GLN A 42 -11.67 14.85 -11.57
N VAL A 43 -12.31 13.97 -10.80
CA VAL A 43 -11.95 12.56 -10.64
C VAL A 43 -12.89 11.73 -11.52
N ASP A 44 -12.37 11.16 -12.59
CA ASP A 44 -13.13 10.26 -13.45
C ASP A 44 -13.40 8.89 -12.80
N ASP A 45 -14.20 8.06 -13.44
CA ASP A 45 -14.60 6.75 -12.90
C ASP A 45 -13.40 5.82 -12.66
N ASP A 46 -12.38 5.85 -13.52
CA ASP A 46 -11.18 5.02 -13.38
C ASP A 46 -10.33 5.46 -12.19
N ALA A 47 -10.17 6.78 -12.02
CA ALA A 47 -9.52 7.34 -10.85
C ALA A 47 -10.32 7.06 -9.58
N ALA A 48 -11.64 7.21 -9.63
CA ALA A 48 -12.53 6.90 -8.49
C ALA A 48 -12.41 5.44 -8.05
N ALA A 49 -12.23 4.49 -8.97
CA ALA A 49 -12.01 3.08 -8.65
C ALA A 49 -10.69 2.84 -7.89
N MET A 50 -9.72 3.75 -7.96
CA MET A 50 -8.45 3.67 -7.22
C MET A 50 -8.55 4.25 -5.79
N THR A 51 -9.67 4.85 -5.41
CA THR A 51 -9.82 5.53 -4.11
C THR A 51 -9.60 4.60 -2.94
N GLN A 52 -10.21 3.41 -2.95
CA GLN A 52 -10.11 2.47 -1.83
C GLN A 52 -8.67 1.97 -1.59
N PRO A 53 -7.93 1.46 -2.59
CA PRO A 53 -6.54 1.04 -2.35
C PRO A 53 -5.61 2.21 -1.98
N LEU A 54 -5.83 3.41 -2.50
CA LEU A 54 -5.08 4.60 -2.07
C LEU A 54 -5.42 4.99 -0.63
N ALA A 55 -6.69 4.93 -0.23
CA ALA A 55 -7.10 5.17 1.16
C ALA A 55 -6.43 4.19 2.15
N VAL A 56 -6.27 2.92 1.77
CA VAL A 56 -5.50 1.93 2.57
C VAL A 56 -4.05 2.36 2.73
N ALA A 57 -3.42 2.85 1.66
CA ALA A 57 -2.04 3.33 1.69
C ALA A 57 -1.88 4.59 2.56
N LEU A 58 -2.80 5.56 2.44
CA LEU A 58 -2.79 6.77 3.26
C LEU A 58 -3.03 6.47 4.73
N HIS A 59 -3.93 5.52 5.04
CA HIS A 59 -4.14 5.02 6.40
C HIS A 59 -2.85 4.39 6.97
N ALA A 60 -2.18 3.54 6.21
CA ALA A 60 -0.93 2.91 6.58
C ALA A 60 0.16 3.94 6.93
N LEU A 61 0.32 4.97 6.09
CA LEU A 61 1.26 6.07 6.33
C LEU A 61 0.89 6.92 7.55
N ALA A 62 -0.42 7.12 7.81
CA ALA A 62 -0.87 7.79 9.03
C ALA A 62 -0.57 6.95 10.28
N ARG A 63 -0.69 5.62 10.20
CA ARG A 63 -0.38 4.70 11.30
C ARG A 63 1.08 4.77 11.74
N VAL A 64 2.01 4.88 10.78
CA VAL A 64 3.44 5.00 11.06
C VAL A 64 3.88 6.45 11.33
N ALA A 65 2.94 7.40 11.26
CA ALA A 65 3.18 8.83 11.48
C ALA A 65 4.36 9.38 10.67
N LEU A 66 4.40 9.05 9.37
CA LEU A 66 5.47 9.48 8.47
C LEU A 66 5.62 11.01 8.49
N GLN A 67 6.86 11.47 8.67
CA GLN A 67 7.23 12.89 8.77
C GLN A 67 7.82 13.40 7.45
N ARG A 68 7.75 14.71 7.25
CA ARG A 68 8.07 15.41 6.00
C ARG A 68 9.48 15.16 5.43
N ARG A 69 10.48 14.91 6.28
CA ARG A 69 11.91 14.82 5.89
C ARG A 69 12.52 13.43 6.12
N GLU A 70 11.69 12.45 6.40
CA GLU A 70 12.19 11.11 6.72
C GLU A 70 12.60 10.32 5.48
N SER A 71 13.60 9.47 5.67
CA SER A 71 13.98 8.44 4.71
C SER A 71 13.06 7.24 4.83
N VAL A 72 12.51 6.80 3.71
CA VAL A 72 11.53 5.71 3.66
C VAL A 72 11.98 4.66 2.65
N ALA A 73 12.06 3.40 3.08
CA ALA A 73 12.14 2.27 2.16
C ALA A 73 10.77 1.58 2.06
N VAL A 74 10.27 1.40 0.84
CA VAL A 74 9.07 0.61 0.57
C VAL A 74 9.47 -0.68 -0.12
N VAL A 75 9.36 -1.78 0.60
CA VAL A 75 9.69 -3.14 0.13
C VAL A 75 8.43 -3.78 -0.42
N GLY A 76 8.44 -4.06 -1.71
CA GLY A 76 7.28 -4.51 -2.48
C GLY A 76 6.42 -3.35 -2.98
N VAL A 77 6.61 -2.95 -4.24
CA VAL A 77 5.86 -1.86 -4.88
C VAL A 77 4.80 -2.39 -5.86
N GLY A 78 4.15 -3.48 -5.46
CA GLY A 78 2.96 -4.04 -6.13
C GLY A 78 1.70 -3.22 -5.87
N GLY A 79 0.54 -3.90 -5.84
CA GLY A 79 -0.79 -3.26 -5.82
C GLY A 79 -1.03 -2.22 -4.71
N ILE A 80 -0.52 -2.43 -3.48
CA ILE A 80 -0.64 -1.44 -2.39
C ILE A 80 0.65 -0.63 -2.24
N GLY A 81 1.82 -1.26 -2.44
CA GLY A 81 3.11 -0.58 -2.32
C GLY A 81 3.26 0.61 -3.27
N SER A 82 2.72 0.54 -4.50
CA SER A 82 2.70 1.67 -5.43
C SER A 82 1.91 2.87 -4.89
N PHE A 83 0.74 2.63 -4.27
CA PHE A 83 -0.02 3.69 -3.61
C PHE A 83 0.68 4.23 -2.36
N ILE A 84 1.43 3.38 -1.65
CA ILE A 84 2.27 3.82 -0.52
C ILE A 84 3.38 4.75 -1.00
N ILE A 85 4.05 4.47 -2.14
CA ILE A 85 5.03 5.38 -2.75
C ILE A 85 4.39 6.73 -3.03
N ALA A 86 3.25 6.77 -3.74
CA ALA A 86 2.56 8.00 -4.06
C ALA A 86 2.15 8.80 -2.82
N GLY A 87 1.58 8.13 -1.82
CA GLY A 87 1.21 8.75 -0.56
C GLY A 87 2.43 9.23 0.25
N ALA A 88 3.55 8.50 0.21
CA ALA A 88 4.79 8.90 0.87
C ALA A 88 5.40 10.14 0.19
N ALA A 89 5.41 10.21 -1.14
CA ALA A 89 5.87 11.38 -1.90
C ALA A 89 5.05 12.64 -1.56
N HIS A 90 3.73 12.47 -1.39
CA HIS A 90 2.86 13.56 -0.95
C HIS A 90 3.12 14.00 0.51
N ARG A 91 3.32 13.04 1.45
CA ARG A 91 3.50 13.34 2.88
C ARG A 91 4.90 13.74 3.28
N ALA A 92 5.92 13.19 2.61
CA ALA A 92 7.33 13.42 2.86
C ALA A 92 8.04 14.02 1.62
N PRO A 93 7.60 15.19 1.11
CA PRO A 93 8.12 15.77 -0.12
C PRO A 93 9.59 16.20 -0.03
N ASP A 94 10.14 16.38 1.18
CA ASP A 94 11.55 16.66 1.42
C ASP A 94 12.31 15.42 1.94
N GLY A 95 11.66 14.27 1.98
CA GLY A 95 12.23 13.00 2.41
C GLY A 95 12.89 12.25 1.26
N ARG A 96 13.63 11.18 1.58
CA ARG A 96 14.19 10.26 0.60
C ARG A 96 13.32 9.00 0.53
N ILE A 97 12.70 8.72 -0.61
CA ILE A 97 11.82 7.56 -0.81
C ILE A 97 12.52 6.57 -1.74
N VAL A 98 12.72 5.36 -1.25
CA VAL A 98 13.36 4.26 -1.99
C VAL A 98 12.35 3.14 -2.20
N ALA A 99 12.09 2.80 -3.46
CA ALA A 99 11.27 1.69 -3.88
C ALA A 99 12.13 0.44 -4.08
N ILE A 100 11.71 -0.70 -3.54
CA ILE A 100 12.46 -1.96 -3.63
C ILE A 100 11.49 -3.06 -4.09
N ASP A 101 11.78 -3.70 -5.22
CA ASP A 101 10.99 -4.82 -5.77
C ASP A 101 11.90 -5.74 -6.59
N LEU A 102 11.35 -6.83 -7.11
CA LEU A 102 12.00 -7.76 -8.03
C LEU A 102 11.57 -7.53 -9.48
N ASP A 103 10.59 -6.68 -9.71
CA ASP A 103 9.95 -6.45 -11.00
C ASP A 103 10.31 -5.06 -11.54
N ALA A 104 11.03 -5.03 -12.66
CA ALA A 104 11.52 -3.79 -13.28
C ALA A 104 10.39 -2.84 -13.70
N GLN A 105 9.21 -3.36 -14.12
CA GLN A 105 8.09 -2.52 -14.53
C GLN A 105 7.46 -1.84 -13.31
N ARG A 106 7.34 -2.55 -12.18
CA ARG A 106 6.87 -1.96 -10.91
C ARG A 106 7.83 -0.90 -10.39
N LEU A 107 9.13 -1.12 -10.51
CA LEU A 107 10.15 -0.15 -10.16
C LEU A 107 10.06 1.11 -11.03
N ALA A 108 9.86 0.96 -12.34
CA ALA A 108 9.62 2.10 -13.24
C ALA A 108 8.36 2.87 -12.85
N THR A 109 7.26 2.17 -12.54
CA THR A 109 6.02 2.77 -12.02
C THR A 109 6.28 3.54 -10.72
N ALA A 110 7.03 2.97 -9.78
CA ALA A 110 7.35 3.62 -8.51
C ALA A 110 8.14 4.94 -8.70
N SER A 111 9.06 4.99 -9.66
CA SER A 111 9.79 6.22 -10.01
C SER A 111 8.84 7.33 -10.48
N VAL A 112 7.86 7.00 -11.32
CA VAL A 112 6.85 7.98 -11.79
C VAL A 112 5.96 8.45 -10.63
N LEU A 113 5.70 7.58 -9.64
CA LEU A 113 4.88 7.88 -8.47
C LEU A 113 5.63 8.67 -7.38
N GLY A 114 6.90 8.99 -7.59
CA GLY A 114 7.68 9.85 -6.71
C GLY A 114 8.73 9.13 -5.85
N ALA A 115 9.09 7.88 -6.16
CA ALA A 115 10.28 7.28 -5.59
C ALA A 115 11.54 7.98 -6.13
N HIS A 116 12.44 8.39 -5.24
CA HIS A 116 13.72 9.00 -5.58
C HIS A 116 14.71 7.98 -6.15
N GLU A 117 14.59 6.75 -5.67
CA GLU A 117 15.40 5.61 -6.11
C GLU A 117 14.49 4.39 -6.26
N ALA A 118 14.74 3.59 -7.30
CA ALA A 118 14.06 2.33 -7.55
C ALA A 118 15.12 1.22 -7.69
N VAL A 119 15.10 0.26 -6.79
CA VAL A 119 16.18 -0.71 -6.59
C VAL A 119 15.66 -2.12 -6.81
N ASP A 120 16.31 -2.85 -7.74
CA ASP A 120 16.07 -4.27 -7.96
C ASP A 120 16.79 -5.09 -6.86
N ALA A 121 16.00 -5.81 -6.07
CA ALA A 121 16.51 -6.69 -5.02
C ALA A 121 16.75 -8.15 -5.49
N SER A 122 16.64 -8.43 -6.77
CA SER A 122 16.82 -9.77 -7.33
C SER A 122 18.19 -10.34 -7.00
N GLY A 123 18.21 -11.52 -6.38
CA GLY A 123 19.45 -12.21 -6.00
C GLY A 123 20.23 -11.57 -4.84
N GLN A 124 19.68 -10.54 -4.18
CA GLN A 124 20.32 -9.83 -3.07
C GLN A 124 19.78 -10.25 -1.71
N ASN A 125 20.57 -10.07 -0.68
CA ASN A 125 20.11 -10.15 0.70
C ASN A 125 19.42 -8.84 1.06
N LEU A 126 18.10 -8.86 1.23
CA LEU A 126 17.29 -7.65 1.45
C LEU A 126 17.74 -6.85 2.69
N ALA A 127 18.12 -7.50 3.78
CA ALA A 127 18.56 -6.80 4.99
C ALA A 127 19.88 -6.05 4.74
N GLN A 128 20.81 -6.69 4.04
CA GLN A 128 22.09 -6.09 3.68
C GLN A 128 21.89 -4.94 2.70
N LEU A 129 21.05 -5.12 1.67
CA LEU A 129 20.70 -4.08 0.70
C LEU A 129 20.15 -2.82 1.37
N LEU A 130 19.20 -2.97 2.32
CA LEU A 130 18.63 -1.83 3.06
C LEU A 130 19.68 -1.06 3.86
N LEU A 131 20.68 -1.75 4.43
CA LEU A 131 21.78 -1.10 5.14
C LEU A 131 22.77 -0.43 4.18
N GLU A 132 23.12 -1.07 3.08
CA GLU A 132 24.01 -0.50 2.05
C GLU A 132 23.44 0.80 1.46
N LEU A 133 22.14 0.87 1.22
CA LEU A 133 21.45 2.07 0.74
C LEU A 133 21.51 3.25 1.73
N THR A 134 21.95 3.02 2.94
CA THR A 134 22.00 4.02 4.02
C THR A 134 23.37 4.09 4.73
N ASP A 135 24.44 3.63 4.08
CA ASP A 135 25.80 3.58 4.64
C ASP A 135 25.85 2.89 6.02
N GLY A 136 25.01 1.87 6.23
CA GLY A 136 24.91 1.10 7.46
C GLY A 136 24.07 1.72 8.58
N VAL A 137 23.49 2.92 8.38
CA VAL A 137 22.66 3.62 9.38
C VAL A 137 21.26 3.02 9.51
N GLY A 138 20.64 2.67 8.39
CA GLY A 138 19.24 2.26 8.27
C GLY A 138 18.29 3.42 7.98
N PHE A 139 17.08 3.09 7.53
CA PHE A 139 16.02 4.06 7.20
C PHE A 139 15.27 4.54 8.44
N ASP A 140 14.72 5.76 8.41
CA ASP A 140 13.78 6.24 9.42
C ASP A 140 12.53 5.37 9.50
N VAL A 141 12.01 4.99 8.32
CA VAL A 141 10.84 4.14 8.18
C VAL A 141 11.10 3.07 7.12
N VAL A 142 10.83 1.80 7.47
CA VAL A 142 10.79 0.71 6.49
C VAL A 142 9.37 0.16 6.42
N ILE A 143 8.80 0.12 5.23
CA ILE A 143 7.44 -0.36 4.98
C ILE A 143 7.52 -1.69 4.22
N GLU A 144 7.03 -2.76 4.83
CA GLU A 144 6.96 -4.09 4.24
C GLU A 144 5.57 -4.29 3.63
N ALA A 145 5.50 -4.47 2.30
CA ALA A 145 4.26 -4.62 1.54
C ALA A 145 4.27 -5.83 0.60
N THR A 146 5.18 -6.80 0.82
CA THR A 146 5.32 -7.98 -0.05
C THR A 146 4.51 -9.19 0.41
N GLY A 147 4.37 -9.38 1.73
CA GLY A 147 3.88 -10.63 2.34
C GLY A 147 4.87 -11.80 2.24
N ALA A 148 6.11 -11.57 1.82
CA ALA A 148 7.14 -12.61 1.77
C ALA A 148 7.65 -12.97 3.17
N PRO A 149 7.83 -14.26 3.51
CA PRO A 149 8.14 -14.70 4.89
C PRO A 149 9.41 -14.11 5.49
N HIS A 150 10.40 -13.76 4.67
CA HIS A 150 11.69 -13.20 5.12
C HIS A 150 11.69 -11.67 5.18
N ALA A 151 10.72 -11.00 4.55
CA ALA A 151 10.70 -9.54 4.42
C ALA A 151 10.50 -8.79 5.76
N PRO A 152 9.68 -9.25 6.73
CA PRO A 152 9.56 -8.59 8.03
C PRO A 152 10.88 -8.54 8.81
N ALA A 153 11.65 -9.63 8.82
CA ALA A 153 12.96 -9.67 9.49
C ALA A 153 13.96 -8.70 8.83
N ALA A 154 13.97 -8.66 7.49
CA ALA A 154 14.81 -7.74 6.74
C ALA A 154 14.40 -6.27 6.97
N ALA A 155 13.10 -5.97 7.02
CA ALA A 155 12.59 -4.64 7.33
C ALA A 155 13.05 -4.16 8.72
N LEU A 156 12.96 -5.03 9.73
CA LEU A 156 13.47 -4.74 11.08
C LEU A 156 14.99 -4.49 11.08
N ALA A 157 15.76 -5.27 10.33
CA ALA A 157 17.20 -5.07 10.21
C ALA A 157 17.55 -3.75 9.52
N GLY A 158 16.80 -3.37 8.49
CA GLY A 158 17.04 -2.17 7.67
C GLY A 158 16.57 -0.84 8.29
N ALA A 159 15.82 -0.87 9.39
CA ALA A 159 15.44 0.35 10.10
C ALA A 159 16.61 0.86 10.96
N ARG A 160 16.79 2.19 11.09
CA ARG A 160 17.79 2.78 11.99
C ARG A 160 17.43 2.57 13.47
N ARG A 161 18.35 2.86 14.40
CA ARG A 161 18.03 2.93 15.84
C ARG A 161 16.96 3.99 16.09
N GLY A 162 15.94 3.66 16.89
CA GLY A 162 14.75 4.49 17.11
C GLY A 162 13.92 4.71 15.84
N GLY A 163 14.10 3.84 14.82
CA GLY A 163 13.33 3.85 13.59
C GLY A 163 11.99 3.11 13.72
N ARG A 164 11.24 3.10 12.64
CA ARG A 164 9.90 2.49 12.60
C ARG A 164 9.78 1.49 11.46
N VAL A 165 9.09 0.39 11.71
CA VAL A 165 8.73 -0.58 10.68
C VAL A 165 7.22 -0.69 10.60
N LEU A 166 6.66 -0.58 9.41
CA LEU A 166 5.25 -0.79 9.14
C LEU A 166 5.06 -2.08 8.34
N LEU A 167 4.32 -3.02 8.89
CA LEU A 167 3.95 -4.25 8.23
C LEU A 167 2.56 -4.09 7.58
N VAL A 168 2.52 -4.18 6.27
CA VAL A 168 1.32 -4.06 5.42
C VAL A 168 1.02 -5.39 4.73
N GLY A 169 2.07 -6.12 4.34
CA GLY A 169 1.95 -7.40 3.67
C GLY A 169 1.18 -8.44 4.49
N LEU A 170 0.29 -9.19 3.86
CA LEU A 170 -0.40 -10.31 4.50
C LEU A 170 0.43 -11.59 4.32
N HIS A 171 0.83 -12.20 5.42
CA HIS A 171 1.67 -13.39 5.42
C HIS A 171 0.83 -14.65 5.60
N GLY A 172 0.96 -15.60 4.65
CA GLY A 172 0.24 -16.88 4.69
C GLY A 172 0.83 -17.92 5.66
N ALA A 173 1.99 -17.63 6.27
CA ALA A 173 2.67 -18.50 7.22
C ALA A 173 3.37 -17.67 8.30
N PRO A 174 3.70 -18.27 9.46
CA PRO A 174 4.49 -17.62 10.51
C PRO A 174 5.84 -17.11 10.01
N CYS A 175 6.24 -15.91 10.45
CA CYS A 175 7.52 -15.29 10.13
C CYS A 175 8.45 -15.36 11.35
N MET A 176 9.71 -15.67 11.10
CA MET A 176 10.77 -15.62 12.14
C MET A 176 11.29 -14.20 12.26
N LEU A 177 11.31 -13.67 13.49
CA LEU A 177 11.82 -12.33 13.79
C LEU A 177 12.93 -12.41 14.83
N GLU A 178 14.00 -11.62 14.63
CA GLU A 178 15.08 -11.46 15.60
C GLU A 178 14.72 -10.30 16.55
N LEU A 179 14.14 -10.63 17.71
CA LEU A 179 13.60 -9.65 18.63
C LEU A 179 14.68 -8.97 19.49
N THR A 180 15.79 -9.64 19.81
CA THR A 180 16.84 -9.07 20.65
C THR A 180 17.42 -7.81 20.01
N SER A 181 17.80 -7.86 18.73
CA SER A 181 18.29 -6.72 17.99
C SER A 181 17.22 -5.61 17.86
N THR A 182 15.97 -5.99 17.62
CA THR A 182 14.84 -5.05 17.52
C THR A 182 14.67 -4.25 18.82
N ILE A 183 14.69 -4.94 19.98
CA ILE A 183 14.56 -4.33 21.31
C ILE A 183 15.74 -3.41 21.62
N LEU A 184 16.98 -3.89 21.40
CA LEU A 184 18.20 -3.13 21.71
C LEU A 184 18.41 -1.88 20.80
N ARG A 185 17.65 -1.78 19.72
CA ARG A 185 17.64 -0.61 18.83
C ARG A 185 16.40 0.27 18.97
N GLU A 186 15.49 -0.07 19.89
CA GLU A 186 14.21 0.62 20.11
C GLU A 186 13.41 0.82 18.82
N ILE A 187 13.23 -0.28 18.03
CA ILE A 187 12.47 -0.23 16.79
C ILE A 187 10.97 -0.33 17.11
N ASP A 188 10.20 0.67 16.70
CA ASP A 188 8.76 0.62 16.76
C ASP A 188 8.19 -0.20 15.60
N VAL A 189 7.32 -1.17 15.93
CA VAL A 189 6.65 -2.01 14.93
C VAL A 189 5.17 -1.65 14.86
N PHE A 190 4.76 -1.20 13.69
CA PHE A 190 3.39 -0.84 13.38
C PHE A 190 2.74 -1.87 12.46
N THR A 191 1.44 -2.02 12.59
CA THR A 191 0.60 -2.76 11.66
C THR A 191 -0.57 -1.91 11.21
N THR A 192 -1.19 -2.27 10.10
CA THR A 192 -2.32 -1.56 9.53
C THR A 192 -3.38 -2.54 9.05
N VAL A 193 -4.63 -2.12 9.03
CA VAL A 193 -5.74 -2.86 8.41
C VAL A 193 -6.74 -1.88 7.79
N ALA A 194 -7.10 -2.14 6.53
CA ALA A 194 -8.13 -1.40 5.80
C ALA A 194 -7.89 0.14 5.85
N HIS A 195 -8.94 0.91 6.01
CA HIS A 195 -8.95 2.37 6.08
C HIS A 195 -10.14 2.84 6.93
N VAL A 196 -10.13 4.10 7.35
CA VAL A 196 -11.26 4.78 7.97
C VAL A 196 -12.00 5.57 6.90
N CYS A 197 -13.23 5.16 6.58
CA CYS A 197 -14.00 5.72 5.46
C CYS A 197 -14.15 7.26 5.53
N ASP A 198 -14.38 7.79 6.74
CA ASP A 198 -14.67 9.23 6.94
C ASP A 198 -13.46 10.14 6.72
N THR A 199 -12.25 9.62 6.91
CA THR A 199 -10.99 10.40 6.83
C THR A 199 -10.17 10.05 5.61
N ASP A 200 -10.01 8.73 5.34
CA ASP A 200 -9.03 8.27 4.36
C ASP A 200 -9.59 8.29 2.92
N ILE A 201 -10.92 8.11 2.74
CA ILE A 201 -11.55 8.20 1.41
C ILE A 201 -11.52 9.64 0.87
N PRO A 202 -11.92 10.69 1.63
CA PRO A 202 -11.77 12.07 1.14
C PRO A 202 -10.34 12.42 0.80
N ALA A 203 -9.37 12.09 1.66
CA ALA A 203 -7.95 12.35 1.41
C ALA A 203 -7.42 11.62 0.15
N ALA A 204 -7.90 10.41 -0.11
CA ALA A 204 -7.54 9.68 -1.32
C ALA A 204 -8.13 10.34 -2.58
N LEU A 205 -9.38 10.81 -2.53
CA LEU A 205 -10.02 11.52 -3.64
C LEU A 205 -9.32 12.86 -3.94
N GLU A 206 -8.90 13.61 -2.92
CA GLU A 206 -8.11 14.83 -3.09
C GLU A 206 -6.79 14.54 -3.80
N LEU A 207 -6.04 13.51 -3.35
CA LEU A 207 -4.78 13.15 -3.98
C LEU A 207 -4.97 12.65 -5.42
N LEU A 208 -6.04 11.92 -5.71
CA LEU A 208 -6.36 11.47 -7.08
C LEU A 208 -6.70 12.64 -8.02
N ALA A 209 -7.38 13.67 -7.52
CA ALA A 209 -7.71 14.86 -8.30
C ALA A 209 -6.46 15.68 -8.71
N GLU A 210 -5.39 15.61 -7.93
CA GLU A 210 -4.19 16.43 -8.08
C GLU A 210 -2.98 15.69 -8.66
N SER A 211 -3.09 14.36 -8.91
CA SER A 211 -1.93 13.53 -9.22
C SER A 211 -2.15 12.56 -10.38
N VAL A 212 -1.04 12.04 -10.90
CA VAL A 212 -1.03 10.99 -11.94
C VAL A 212 -1.23 9.57 -11.41
N VAL A 213 -1.52 9.42 -10.11
CA VAL A 213 -1.59 8.11 -9.44
C VAL A 213 -2.56 7.16 -10.15
N ALA A 214 -3.77 7.62 -10.47
CA ALA A 214 -4.75 6.78 -11.14
C ALA A 214 -4.26 6.31 -12.51
N THR A 215 -3.78 7.23 -13.35
CA THR A 215 -3.29 6.92 -14.70
C THR A 215 -2.12 5.95 -14.70
N VAL A 216 -1.21 6.08 -13.73
CA VAL A 216 0.01 5.27 -13.64
C VAL A 216 -0.24 3.88 -13.03
N THR A 217 -1.23 3.77 -12.14
CA THR A 217 -1.55 2.51 -11.45
C THR A 217 -2.68 1.72 -12.14
N ALA A 218 -3.44 2.34 -13.04
CA ALA A 218 -4.48 1.64 -13.80
C ALA A 218 -3.88 0.56 -14.70
N GLY A 219 -4.51 -0.60 -14.69
CA GLY A 219 -4.28 -1.71 -15.60
C GLY A 219 -5.36 -1.74 -16.69
N PRO A 220 -5.55 -2.91 -17.32
CA PRO A 220 -6.56 -3.07 -18.34
C PRO A 220 -7.99 -2.90 -17.76
N ARG A 221 -8.88 -2.36 -18.60
CA ARG A 221 -10.32 -2.36 -18.33
C ARG A 221 -10.93 -3.56 -19.02
N ILE A 222 -11.65 -4.38 -18.28
CA ILE A 222 -12.28 -5.61 -18.76
C ILE A 222 -13.78 -5.62 -18.45
N PRO A 223 -14.63 -6.25 -19.25
CA PRO A 223 -16.03 -6.45 -18.93
C PRO A 223 -16.20 -7.51 -17.83
N LEU A 224 -17.35 -7.48 -17.14
CA LEU A 224 -17.62 -8.37 -15.99
C LEU A 224 -17.63 -9.86 -16.37
N ASP A 225 -18.10 -10.20 -17.55
CA ASP A 225 -18.14 -11.59 -18.05
C ASP A 225 -16.74 -12.17 -18.34
N GLU A 226 -15.75 -11.32 -18.56
CA GLU A 226 -14.34 -11.72 -18.73
C GLU A 226 -13.54 -11.72 -17.41
N LEU A 227 -14.17 -11.38 -16.28
CA LEU A 227 -13.51 -11.26 -14.97
C LEU A 227 -12.60 -12.44 -14.62
N VAL A 228 -13.06 -13.67 -14.86
CA VAL A 228 -12.30 -14.87 -14.49
C VAL A 228 -11.09 -15.05 -15.42
N ALA A 229 -11.28 -14.89 -16.73
CA ALA A 229 -10.25 -15.15 -17.73
C ALA A 229 -9.18 -14.06 -17.76
N GLU A 230 -9.60 -12.79 -17.78
CA GLU A 230 -8.73 -11.62 -17.99
C GLU A 230 -8.42 -10.87 -16.69
N GLY A 231 -9.15 -11.15 -15.61
CA GLY A 231 -8.95 -10.55 -14.30
C GLY A 231 -8.28 -11.49 -13.32
N LEU A 232 -9.03 -12.48 -12.80
CA LEU A 232 -8.57 -13.29 -11.66
C LEU A 232 -7.44 -14.25 -12.03
N ARG A 233 -7.46 -14.84 -13.23
CA ARG A 233 -6.41 -15.77 -13.67
C ARG A 233 -5.06 -15.06 -13.84
N PRO A 234 -4.93 -13.92 -14.53
CA PRO A 234 -3.67 -13.17 -14.59
C PRO A 234 -3.13 -12.77 -13.21
N ILE A 235 -4.01 -12.42 -12.25
CA ILE A 235 -3.60 -12.11 -10.88
C ILE A 235 -3.04 -13.36 -10.19
N ALA A 236 -3.74 -14.49 -10.26
CA ALA A 236 -3.30 -15.76 -9.65
C ALA A 236 -1.96 -16.26 -10.23
N GLU A 237 -1.75 -16.05 -11.51
CA GLU A 237 -0.52 -16.40 -12.24
C GLU A 237 0.58 -15.33 -12.13
N ARG A 238 0.36 -14.26 -11.36
CA ARG A 238 1.29 -13.12 -11.19
C ARG A 238 1.70 -12.43 -12.49
N ARG A 239 0.84 -12.44 -13.50
CA ARG A 239 1.03 -11.78 -14.81
C ARG A 239 0.30 -10.46 -14.93
N ALA A 240 -0.55 -10.11 -13.97
CA ALA A 240 -1.30 -8.86 -13.98
C ALA A 240 -0.37 -7.66 -13.76
N THR A 241 -0.55 -6.62 -14.57
CA THR A 241 0.13 -5.33 -14.46
C THR A 241 -0.89 -4.26 -14.08
N GLY A 242 -0.59 -3.45 -13.05
CA GLY A 242 -1.50 -2.43 -12.55
C GLY A 242 -2.76 -2.99 -11.88
N LYS A 243 -3.73 -2.14 -11.66
CA LYS A 243 -5.06 -2.47 -11.14
C LYS A 243 -6.02 -2.78 -12.28
N ILE A 244 -6.48 -4.02 -12.39
CA ILE A 244 -7.49 -4.40 -13.39
C ILE A 244 -8.81 -3.73 -13.02
N LEU A 245 -9.37 -2.96 -13.95
CA LEU A 245 -10.66 -2.31 -13.83
C LEU A 245 -11.74 -3.17 -14.46
N VAL A 246 -12.82 -3.42 -13.74
CA VAL A 246 -13.94 -4.23 -14.23
C VAL A 246 -15.14 -3.33 -14.47
N THR A 247 -15.69 -3.36 -15.68
CA THR A 247 -16.91 -2.64 -16.03
C THR A 247 -18.10 -3.59 -15.93
N PRO A 248 -19.22 -3.20 -15.30
CA PRO A 248 -20.39 -4.05 -15.17
C PRO A 248 -21.09 -4.38 -16.51
N ARG A 249 -20.71 -3.68 -17.57
CA ARG A 249 -21.28 -3.81 -18.93
C ARG A 249 -20.17 -3.89 -19.97
#